data_d75eeb99a261d7133481d14c07e8b0bc
#
_entry.id   d75eeb99a261d7133481d14c07e8b0bc
#
_cell.length_a   1.000
_cell.length_b   1.000
_cell.length_c   1.000
_cell.angle_alpha   90.00
_cell.angle_beta   90.00
_cell.angle_gamma   90.00
#
_symmetry.space_group_name_H-M   'P 1'
#
loop_
_entity.id
_entity.type
_entity.pdbx_description
1 polymer ?
#
loop_
_entity_poly.entity_id
_entity_poly.type
_entity_poly.pdbx_seq_one_letter_code
_entity_poly.pdbx_strand_id
1 'polypeptide(L)'
;MSRHAPDEAVVDAVLTASRTLIAVAERSLGAAAEETTLAQYRALVVLASRGPQRLVDLARALAVTPPTAGRMCDRLLRKGLIRRHRARADRREVLVSVTPAGREVVDQATAQRRELLAEILGRLPARQQAAVAAALQAFADAAGEVPDSQWPAWTTSAAATRA
;
A
#
# COMPACT_ATOMS: atom_id res chain seq x y z
N MET A 1 -27.88 -8.39 8.94
CA MET A 1 -27.67 -7.24 8.07
C MET A 1 -27.86 -7.70 6.63
N SER A 2 -28.98 -7.32 6.00
CA SER A 2 -29.25 -7.65 4.59
C SER A 2 -28.22 -6.95 3.71
N ARG A 3 -27.43 -7.74 2.96
CA ARG A 3 -26.57 -7.20 1.90
C ARG A 3 -27.49 -6.74 0.77
N HIS A 4 -27.65 -5.44 0.63
CA HIS A 4 -28.29 -4.87 -0.56
C HIS A 4 -27.32 -5.05 -1.73
N ALA A 5 -27.79 -5.60 -2.86
CA ALA A 5 -26.96 -5.67 -4.05
C ALA A 5 -26.64 -4.24 -4.51
N PRO A 6 -25.38 -3.93 -4.85
CA PRO A 6 -25.03 -2.61 -5.33
C PRO A 6 -25.68 -2.34 -6.69
N ASP A 7 -25.98 -1.09 -6.97
CA ASP A 7 -26.43 -0.64 -8.29
C ASP A 7 -25.34 -0.90 -9.34
N GLU A 8 -25.70 -1.52 -10.48
CA GLU A 8 -24.76 -1.82 -11.57
C GLU A 8 -24.06 -0.56 -12.08
N ALA A 9 -24.77 0.56 -12.16
CA ALA A 9 -24.19 1.84 -12.59
C ALA A 9 -23.09 2.31 -11.64
N VAL A 10 -23.20 2.06 -10.34
CA VAL A 10 -22.16 2.35 -9.36
C VAL A 10 -20.96 1.44 -9.56
N VAL A 11 -21.19 0.15 -9.80
CA VAL A 11 -20.11 -0.81 -10.08
C VAL A 11 -19.34 -0.42 -11.34
N ASP A 12 -20.04 -0.07 -12.42
CA ASP A 12 -19.42 0.35 -13.69
C ASP A 12 -18.62 1.65 -13.55
N ALA A 13 -19.12 2.61 -12.77
CA ALA A 13 -18.41 3.84 -12.47
C ALA A 13 -17.09 3.55 -11.71
N VAL A 14 -17.13 2.67 -10.71
CA VAL A 14 -15.94 2.24 -9.95
C VAL A 14 -14.98 1.47 -10.85
N LEU A 15 -15.47 0.56 -11.72
CA LEU A 15 -14.62 -0.16 -12.68
C LEU A 15 -13.92 0.80 -13.65
N THR A 16 -14.60 1.83 -14.11
CA THR A 16 -14.02 2.84 -14.99
C THR A 16 -12.96 3.68 -14.25
N ALA A 17 -13.27 4.14 -13.04
CA ALA A 17 -12.34 4.89 -12.21
C ALA A 17 -11.12 4.05 -11.82
N SER A 18 -11.29 2.74 -11.57
CA SER A 18 -10.18 1.85 -11.19
C SER A 18 -9.08 1.78 -12.25
N ARG A 19 -9.43 1.82 -13.54
CA ARG A 19 -8.44 1.86 -14.64
C ARG A 19 -7.57 3.12 -14.57
N THR A 20 -8.18 4.27 -14.29
CA THR A 20 -7.44 5.52 -14.09
C THR A 20 -6.53 5.44 -12.86
N LEU A 21 -7.05 4.91 -11.74
CA LEU A 21 -6.27 4.75 -10.51
C LEU A 21 -5.08 3.80 -10.69
N ILE A 22 -5.26 2.70 -11.44
CA ILE A 22 -4.17 1.78 -11.78
C ILE A 22 -3.11 2.50 -12.62
N ALA A 23 -3.50 3.21 -13.68
CA ALA A 23 -2.57 3.95 -14.53
C ALA A 23 -1.80 5.03 -13.74
N VAL A 24 -2.48 5.74 -12.83
CA VAL A 24 -1.84 6.69 -11.91
C VAL A 24 -0.87 5.97 -10.97
N ALA A 25 -1.24 4.80 -10.44
CA ALA A 25 -0.39 4.02 -9.56
C ALA A 25 0.89 3.53 -10.28
N GLU A 26 0.77 3.04 -11.51
CA GLU A 26 1.92 2.62 -12.33
C GLU A 26 2.84 3.81 -12.65
N ARG A 27 2.29 4.92 -13.10
CA ARG A 27 3.06 6.15 -13.38
C ARG A 27 3.76 6.69 -12.14
N SER A 28 3.13 6.59 -10.97
CA SER A 28 3.68 7.10 -9.71
C SER A 28 4.90 6.32 -9.20
N LEU A 29 5.15 5.11 -9.71
CA LEU A 29 6.37 4.37 -9.39
C LEU A 29 7.60 4.99 -10.06
N GLY A 30 7.44 5.75 -11.18
CA GLY A 30 8.52 6.47 -11.84
C GLY A 30 9.75 5.59 -12.10
N ALA A 31 10.94 6.07 -11.72
CA ALA A 31 12.19 5.32 -11.84
C ALA A 31 12.21 4.02 -11.00
N ALA A 32 11.46 3.96 -9.91
CA ALA A 32 11.32 2.75 -9.11
C ALA A 32 10.56 1.62 -9.84
N ALA A 33 9.82 1.92 -10.92
CA ALA A 33 9.11 0.92 -11.73
C ALA A 33 10.05 -0.06 -12.44
N GLU A 34 11.28 0.33 -12.75
CA GLU A 34 12.29 -0.55 -13.32
C GLU A 34 12.69 -1.66 -12.35
N GLU A 35 12.60 -1.37 -11.07
CA GLU A 35 13.01 -2.27 -10.00
C GLU A 35 11.84 -2.88 -9.22
N THR A 36 10.69 -2.19 -9.13
CA THR A 36 9.61 -2.57 -8.23
C THR A 36 8.27 -2.64 -8.96
N THR A 37 7.70 -3.83 -9.07
CA THR A 37 6.37 -4.01 -9.67
C THR A 37 5.27 -3.43 -8.77
N LEU A 38 4.10 -3.11 -9.34
CA LEU A 38 2.94 -2.63 -8.57
C LEU A 38 2.56 -3.59 -7.42
N ALA A 39 2.65 -4.91 -7.65
CA ALA A 39 2.39 -5.91 -6.62
C ALA A 39 3.43 -5.87 -5.48
N GLN A 40 4.71 -5.66 -5.79
CA GLN A 40 5.77 -5.48 -4.80
C GLN A 40 5.60 -4.18 -4.02
N TYR A 41 5.25 -3.09 -4.72
CA TYR A 41 4.90 -1.83 -4.08
C TYR A 41 3.72 -1.99 -3.10
N ARG A 42 2.67 -2.71 -3.50
CA ARG A 42 1.54 -3.01 -2.60
C ARG A 42 1.97 -3.76 -1.33
N ALA A 43 2.93 -4.68 -1.43
CA ALA A 43 3.50 -5.36 -0.28
C ALA A 43 4.24 -4.38 0.66
N LEU A 44 5.01 -3.43 0.11
CA LEU A 44 5.66 -2.37 0.90
C LEU A 44 4.63 -1.49 1.61
N VAL A 45 3.55 -1.10 0.93
CA VAL A 45 2.44 -0.31 1.52
C VAL A 45 1.78 -1.07 2.68
N VAL A 46 1.48 -2.36 2.52
CA VAL A 46 0.89 -3.17 3.61
C VAL A 46 1.82 -3.23 4.82
N LEU A 47 3.13 -3.42 4.60
CA LEU A 47 4.11 -3.46 5.68
C LEU A 47 4.33 -2.08 6.32
N ALA A 48 4.21 -1.00 5.56
CA ALA A 48 4.31 0.36 6.07
C ALA A 48 3.09 0.76 6.90
N SER A 49 1.88 0.39 6.44
CA SER A 49 0.62 0.77 7.06
C SER A 49 0.24 -0.09 8.28
N ARG A 50 0.56 -1.38 8.25
CA ARG A 50 0.17 -2.35 9.29
C ARG A 50 1.33 -2.76 10.22
N GLY A 51 2.55 -2.29 9.93
CA GLY A 51 3.75 -2.70 10.65
C GLY A 51 4.23 -4.12 10.28
N PRO A 52 5.11 -4.72 11.11
CA PRO A 52 5.65 -6.05 10.86
C PRO A 52 4.56 -7.12 10.75
N GLN A 53 4.64 -7.97 9.73
CA GLN A 53 3.65 -9.02 9.43
C GLN A 53 4.32 -10.40 9.33
N ARG A 54 3.58 -11.46 9.71
CA ARG A 54 3.94 -12.82 9.30
C ARG A 54 3.69 -12.98 7.80
N LEU A 55 4.44 -13.88 7.16
CA LEU A 55 4.28 -14.13 5.73
C LEU A 55 2.84 -14.53 5.34
N VAL A 56 2.18 -15.33 6.18
CA VAL A 56 0.79 -15.76 5.93
C VAL A 56 -0.22 -14.61 6.02
N ASP A 57 0.02 -13.66 6.93
CA ASP A 57 -0.86 -12.49 7.11
C ASP A 57 -0.64 -11.49 5.97
N LEU A 58 0.62 -11.31 5.53
CA LEU A 58 0.94 -10.53 4.34
C LEU A 58 0.32 -11.14 3.09
N ALA A 59 0.40 -12.47 2.91
CA ALA A 59 -0.22 -13.16 1.78
C ALA A 59 -1.74 -12.94 1.74
N ARG A 60 -2.39 -13.02 2.91
CA ARG A 60 -3.83 -12.75 3.04
C ARG A 60 -4.16 -11.29 2.70
N ALA A 61 -3.39 -10.33 3.21
CA ALA A 61 -3.59 -8.91 2.92
C ALA A 61 -3.40 -8.55 1.44
N LEU A 62 -2.55 -9.31 0.74
CA LEU A 62 -2.29 -9.15 -0.70
C LEU A 62 -3.23 -9.99 -1.59
N ALA A 63 -4.10 -10.80 -1.00
CA ALA A 63 -4.96 -11.76 -1.70
C ALA A 63 -4.17 -12.71 -2.65
N VAL A 64 -3.00 -13.17 -2.20
CA VAL A 64 -2.15 -14.12 -2.93
C VAL A 64 -1.85 -15.36 -2.08
N THR A 65 -1.34 -16.42 -2.72
CA THR A 65 -0.91 -17.61 -2.00
C THR A 65 0.39 -17.37 -1.20
N PRO A 66 0.61 -18.06 -0.06
CA PRO A 66 1.84 -17.91 0.71
C PRO A 66 3.13 -18.15 -0.10
N PRO A 67 3.22 -19.13 -1.03
CA PRO A 67 4.39 -19.27 -1.90
C PRO A 67 4.63 -18.05 -2.80
N THR A 68 3.56 -17.41 -3.30
CA THR A 68 3.67 -16.19 -4.11
C THR A 68 4.16 -15.01 -3.29
N ALA A 69 3.62 -14.82 -2.09
CA ALA A 69 4.11 -13.82 -1.14
C ALA A 69 5.58 -14.08 -0.76
N GLY A 70 5.97 -15.35 -0.57
CA GLY A 70 7.35 -15.74 -0.29
C GLY A 70 8.32 -15.29 -1.38
N ARG A 71 8.03 -15.62 -2.65
CA ARG A 71 8.84 -15.19 -3.80
C ARG A 71 8.93 -13.67 -3.94
N MET A 72 7.82 -12.97 -3.64
CA MET A 72 7.78 -11.51 -3.63
C MET A 72 8.69 -10.94 -2.53
N CYS A 73 8.58 -11.46 -1.31
CA CYS A 73 9.44 -11.08 -0.20
C CYS A 73 10.92 -11.35 -0.48
N ASP A 74 11.27 -12.48 -1.12
CA ASP A 74 12.66 -12.79 -1.45
C ASP A 74 13.26 -11.78 -2.45
N ARG A 75 12.46 -11.28 -3.39
CA ARG A 75 12.88 -10.21 -4.32
C ARG A 75 13.07 -8.88 -3.57
N LEU A 76 12.14 -8.50 -2.71
CA LEU A 76 12.23 -7.27 -1.91
C LEU A 76 13.38 -7.31 -0.90
N LEU A 77 13.68 -8.49 -0.32
CA LEU A 77 14.85 -8.71 0.55
C LEU A 77 16.16 -8.48 -0.20
N ARG A 78 16.31 -9.04 -1.41
CA ARG A 78 17.52 -8.84 -2.24
C ARG A 78 17.74 -7.38 -2.60
N LYS A 79 16.68 -6.59 -2.69
CA LYS A 79 16.73 -5.13 -2.93
C LYS A 79 16.94 -4.31 -1.66
N GLY A 80 16.98 -4.95 -0.49
CA GLY A 80 17.11 -4.26 0.80
C GLY A 80 15.88 -3.46 1.21
N LEU A 81 14.72 -3.64 0.54
CA LEU A 81 13.50 -2.87 0.78
C LEU A 81 12.68 -3.41 1.97
N ILE A 82 12.89 -4.66 2.34
CA ILE A 82 12.31 -5.30 3.53
C ILE A 82 13.39 -6.06 4.28
N ARG A 83 13.08 -6.44 5.51
CA ARG A 83 13.93 -7.31 6.34
C ARG A 83 13.08 -8.38 7.03
N ARG A 84 13.71 -9.52 7.33
CA ARG A 84 13.15 -10.57 8.20
C ARG A 84 13.79 -10.46 9.59
N HIS A 85 13.00 -10.63 10.63
CA HIS A 85 13.47 -10.67 11.99
C HIS A 85 12.57 -11.58 12.84
N ARG A 86 13.07 -12.04 13.98
CA ARG A 86 12.28 -12.82 14.92
C ARG A 86 11.40 -11.90 15.76
N ALA A 87 10.17 -12.32 16.04
CA ALA A 87 9.28 -11.56 16.93
C ALA A 87 9.89 -11.49 18.35
N ARG A 88 9.69 -10.35 19.01
CA ARG A 88 10.18 -10.20 20.40
C ARG A 88 9.42 -11.09 21.39
N ALA A 89 8.12 -11.28 21.17
CA ALA A 89 7.25 -12.08 22.05
C ALA A 89 7.44 -13.59 21.87
N ASP A 90 7.69 -14.05 20.65
CA ASP A 90 8.00 -15.45 20.33
C ASP A 90 9.10 -15.52 19.28
N ARG A 91 10.29 -15.96 19.71
CA ARG A 91 11.46 -16.10 18.83
C ARG A 91 11.32 -17.19 17.74
N ARG A 92 10.28 -18.02 17.80
CA ARG A 92 9.96 -18.99 16.75
C ARG A 92 9.25 -18.34 15.59
N GLU A 93 8.64 -17.19 15.82
CA GLU A 93 7.89 -16.44 14.81
C GLU A 93 8.81 -15.52 14.00
N VAL A 94 8.75 -15.63 12.68
CA VAL A 94 9.48 -14.77 11.74
C VAL A 94 8.53 -13.71 11.19
N LEU A 95 8.90 -12.45 11.39
CA LEU A 95 8.19 -11.29 10.88
C LEU A 95 8.97 -10.65 9.73
N VAL A 96 8.21 -10.09 8.80
CA VAL A 96 8.69 -9.25 7.70
C VAL A 96 8.34 -7.80 8.00
N SER A 97 9.29 -6.90 7.84
CA SER A 97 9.07 -5.45 8.01
C SER A 97 9.73 -4.66 6.88
N VAL A 98 9.17 -3.49 6.58
CA VAL A 98 9.77 -2.54 5.64
C VAL A 98 11.06 -1.96 6.23
N THR A 99 12.06 -1.69 5.39
CA THR A 99 13.29 -0.98 5.76
C THR A 99 13.13 0.53 5.53
N PRO A 100 14.07 1.38 6.01
CA PRO A 100 14.10 2.80 5.62
C PRO A 100 14.08 3.01 4.11
N ALA A 101 14.88 2.25 3.35
CA ALA A 101 14.90 2.31 1.89
C ALA A 101 13.55 1.91 1.28
N GLY A 102 12.91 0.86 1.80
CA GLY A 102 11.58 0.46 1.33
C GLY A 102 10.49 1.49 1.67
N ARG A 103 10.62 2.19 2.81
CA ARG A 103 9.74 3.28 3.18
C ARG A 103 9.92 4.48 2.24
N GLU A 104 11.16 4.81 1.90
CA GLU A 104 11.44 5.89 0.96
C GLU A 104 10.79 5.65 -0.41
N VAL A 105 10.83 4.42 -0.92
CA VAL A 105 10.10 4.05 -2.15
C VAL A 105 8.60 4.31 -2.02
N VAL A 106 8.00 3.96 -0.87
CA VAL A 106 6.57 4.21 -0.62
C VAL A 106 6.28 5.70 -0.58
N ASP A 107 7.09 6.48 0.12
CA ASP A 107 6.88 7.92 0.31
C ASP A 107 7.05 8.69 -1.02
N GLN A 108 8.07 8.38 -1.82
CA GLN A 108 8.29 8.97 -3.15
C GLN A 108 7.13 8.66 -4.11
N ALA A 109 6.72 7.39 -4.19
CA ALA A 109 5.60 7.00 -5.04
C ALA A 109 4.28 7.66 -4.58
N THR A 110 4.09 7.82 -3.27
CA THR A 110 2.91 8.51 -2.71
C THR A 110 2.92 9.99 -3.06
N ALA A 111 4.06 10.68 -2.95
CA ALA A 111 4.20 12.08 -3.31
C ALA A 111 3.88 12.29 -4.81
N GLN A 112 4.46 11.50 -5.69
CA GLN A 112 4.19 11.59 -7.12
C GLN A 112 2.74 11.25 -7.48
N ARG A 113 2.13 10.28 -6.78
CA ARG A 113 0.71 9.96 -6.95
C ARG A 113 -0.19 11.10 -6.55
N ARG A 114 0.14 11.84 -5.47
CA ARG A 114 -0.60 13.04 -5.05
C ARG A 114 -0.60 14.10 -6.13
N GLU A 115 0.52 14.36 -6.78
CA GLU A 115 0.64 15.32 -7.89
C GLU A 115 -0.25 14.91 -9.06
N LEU A 116 -0.14 13.66 -9.53
CA LEU A 116 -0.94 13.13 -10.63
C LEU A 116 -2.45 13.17 -10.34
N LEU A 117 -2.85 12.86 -9.11
CA LEU A 117 -4.26 12.94 -8.70
C LEU A 117 -4.73 14.39 -8.57
N ALA A 118 -3.87 15.32 -8.09
CA ALA A 118 -4.19 16.73 -8.00
C ALA A 118 -4.47 17.34 -9.38
N GLU A 119 -3.70 16.96 -10.41
CA GLU A 119 -3.95 17.39 -11.79
C GLU A 119 -5.32 16.94 -12.32
N ILE A 120 -5.71 15.69 -12.01
CA ILE A 120 -7.03 15.15 -12.44
C ILE A 120 -8.15 15.85 -11.68
N LEU A 121 -8.02 15.93 -10.36
CA LEU A 121 -9.05 16.53 -9.50
C LEU A 121 -9.19 18.03 -9.73
N GLY A 122 -8.11 18.74 -10.07
CA GLY A 122 -8.13 20.16 -10.42
C GLY A 122 -9.01 20.52 -11.63
N ARG A 123 -9.36 19.53 -12.45
CA ARG A 123 -10.32 19.71 -13.56
C ARG A 123 -11.78 19.66 -13.13
N LEU A 124 -12.06 19.27 -11.88
CA LEU A 124 -13.40 19.15 -11.34
C LEU A 124 -13.78 20.41 -10.54
N PRO A 125 -15.03 20.87 -10.60
CA PRO A 125 -15.54 21.88 -9.69
C PRO A 125 -15.40 21.45 -8.21
N ALA A 126 -15.20 22.41 -7.30
CA ALA A 126 -14.96 22.13 -5.87
C ALA A 126 -16.05 21.24 -5.24
N ARG A 127 -17.31 21.42 -5.61
CA ARG A 127 -18.42 20.58 -5.13
C ARG A 127 -18.26 19.11 -5.55
N GLN A 128 -17.77 18.86 -6.77
CA GLN A 128 -17.53 17.50 -7.24
C GLN A 128 -16.30 16.88 -6.57
N GLN A 129 -15.25 17.66 -6.32
CA GLN A 129 -14.08 17.19 -5.56
C GLN A 129 -14.50 16.71 -4.16
N ALA A 130 -15.35 17.45 -3.45
CA ALA A 130 -15.86 17.06 -2.15
C ALA A 130 -16.70 15.77 -2.20
N ALA A 131 -17.54 15.60 -3.23
CA ALA A 131 -18.34 14.39 -3.43
C ALA A 131 -17.45 13.16 -3.72
N VAL A 132 -16.43 13.31 -4.56
CA VAL A 132 -15.44 12.26 -4.84
C VAL A 132 -14.69 11.87 -3.58
N ALA A 133 -14.23 12.84 -2.78
CA ALA A 133 -13.51 12.57 -1.54
C ALA A 133 -14.38 11.75 -0.56
N ALA A 134 -15.64 12.15 -0.34
CA ALA A 134 -16.56 11.44 0.55
C ALA A 134 -16.85 10.00 0.07
N ALA A 135 -17.11 9.82 -1.24
CA ALA A 135 -17.39 8.51 -1.82
C ALA A 135 -16.19 7.57 -1.76
N LEU A 136 -14.98 8.06 -2.08
CA LEU A 136 -13.76 7.26 -2.02
C LEU A 136 -13.35 6.92 -0.59
N GLN A 137 -13.58 7.81 0.38
CA GLN A 137 -13.34 7.51 1.78
C GLN A 137 -14.26 6.36 2.25
N ALA A 138 -15.56 6.45 1.99
CA ALA A 138 -16.50 5.38 2.34
C ALA A 138 -16.16 4.04 1.67
N PHE A 139 -15.68 4.08 0.42
CA PHE A 139 -15.23 2.90 -0.30
C PHE A 139 -13.97 2.28 0.31
N ALA A 140 -12.98 3.10 0.66
CA ALA A 140 -11.74 2.67 1.30
C ALA A 140 -12.02 2.04 2.69
N ASP A 141 -12.88 2.67 3.49
CA ASP A 141 -13.30 2.16 4.80
C ASP A 141 -14.00 0.80 4.67
N ALA A 142 -14.91 0.65 3.69
CA ALA A 142 -15.57 -0.61 3.41
C ALA A 142 -14.61 -1.72 2.94
N ALA A 143 -13.53 -1.36 2.27
CA ALA A 143 -12.45 -2.26 1.86
C ALA A 143 -11.43 -2.57 2.97
N GLY A 144 -11.50 -1.89 4.13
CA GLY A 144 -10.56 -2.05 5.24
C GLY A 144 -9.17 -1.50 4.93
N GLU A 145 -9.07 -0.47 4.07
CA GLU A 145 -7.80 0.20 3.79
C GLU A 145 -7.48 1.19 4.91
N VAL A 146 -6.21 1.26 5.29
CA VAL A 146 -5.73 2.12 6.38
C VAL A 146 -5.30 3.47 5.80
N PRO A 147 -5.90 4.60 6.21
CA PRO A 147 -5.48 5.93 5.78
C PRO A 147 -4.01 6.23 6.13
N ASP A 148 -3.30 6.93 5.25
CA ASP A 148 -1.88 7.31 5.46
C ASP A 148 -1.65 8.01 6.82
N SER A 149 -2.62 8.82 7.28
CA SER A 149 -2.57 9.54 8.56
C SER A 149 -2.58 8.62 9.79
N GLN A 150 -2.99 7.36 9.63
CA GLN A 150 -3.05 6.36 10.70
C GLN A 150 -1.88 5.37 10.63
N TRP A 151 -0.96 5.53 9.68
CA TRP A 151 0.18 4.64 9.59
C TRP A 151 1.10 4.82 10.81
N PRO A 152 1.72 3.73 11.32
CA PRO A 152 2.64 3.81 12.43
C PRO A 152 3.74 4.85 12.15
N ALA A 153 4.00 5.73 13.12
CA ALA A 153 5.11 6.64 13.02
C ALA A 153 6.41 5.82 12.85
N TRP A 154 7.21 6.17 11.83
CA TRP A 154 8.49 5.51 11.62
C TRP A 154 9.46 5.97 12.72
N THR A 155 9.66 5.14 13.73
CA THR A 155 10.79 5.32 14.62
C THR A 155 12.03 4.83 13.89
N THR A 156 12.81 5.75 13.36
CA THR A 156 14.17 5.48 12.91
C THR A 156 14.95 5.01 14.14
N SER A 157 15.04 3.69 14.33
CA SER A 157 15.94 3.11 15.32
C SER A 157 17.38 3.28 14.83
N ALA A 158 17.85 4.52 14.83
CA ALA A 158 19.25 4.88 14.62
C ALA A 158 20.07 4.70 15.92
N ALA A 159 19.71 3.74 16.77
CA ALA A 159 20.39 3.50 18.02
C ALA A 159 20.67 2.01 18.26
N ALA A 160 21.25 1.33 17.28
CA ALA A 160 21.77 -0.02 17.49
C ALA A 160 23.01 -0.29 16.64
N THR A 161 23.95 0.65 16.60
CA THR A 161 25.33 0.37 16.14
C THR A 161 26.30 1.31 16.84
N ARG A 162 26.45 1.17 18.15
CA ARG A 162 27.65 1.53 18.93
C ARG A 162 27.61 0.74 20.24
N ALA A 163 28.17 -0.44 20.23
CA ALA A 163 28.91 -1.06 21.32
C ALA A 163 29.57 -2.33 20.77
#